data_f2c2a6ebccfc114ddd1aa420c70be9d4
#
_entry.id   f2c2a6ebccfc114ddd1aa420c70be9d4
#
_cell.length_a   1.000
_cell.length_b   1.000
_cell.length_c   1.000
_cell.angle_alpha   90.00
_cell.angle_beta   90.00
_cell.angle_gamma   90.00
#
_symmetry.space_group_name_H-M   'P 1'
#
loop_
_entity.id
_entity.type
_entity.pdbx_description
1 polymer ?
#
loop_
_entity_poly.entity_id
_entity_poly.type
_entity_poly.pdbx_seq_one_letter_code
_entity_poly.pdbx_strand_id
1 'polypeptide(L)'
;MIKKIFFSMFFLIFLAGTSFAAGSSSDSGSTESHYDKAVKLIKAAKKLEKKGKTEKAIKRYERAIKFLVKSNKMKPNKADTLNYLGFATRKTGDFENGEKYYLQGLAIEP
;
A
#
# COMPACT_ATOMS: atom_id res chain seq x y z
N MET A 1 14.99 0.58 -44.07
CA MET A 1 14.49 -0.73 -44.24
C MET A 1 15.06 -1.69 -43.25
N ILE A 2 16.31 -1.82 -43.27
CA ILE A 2 16.95 -2.68 -42.34
C ILE A 2 16.57 -2.37 -40.92
N LYS A 3 16.38 -1.12 -40.67
CA LYS A 3 16.03 -0.71 -39.32
C LYS A 3 14.76 -1.37 -38.83
N LYS A 4 13.87 -1.55 -39.70
CA LYS A 4 12.60 -2.13 -39.29
C LYS A 4 12.78 -3.54 -38.78
N ILE A 5 13.69 -4.23 -39.39
CA ILE A 5 13.91 -5.60 -39.03
C ILE A 5 14.47 -5.68 -37.62
N PHE A 6 15.37 -4.80 -37.33
CA PHE A 6 15.95 -4.76 -36.02
C PHE A 6 14.89 -4.55 -34.98
N PHE A 7 14.04 -3.64 -35.29
CA PHE A 7 13.01 -3.28 -34.37
C PHE A 7 12.16 -4.46 -33.98
N SER A 8 11.81 -5.20 -34.95
CA SER A 8 10.97 -6.33 -34.72
C SER A 8 11.63 -7.35 -33.83
N MET A 9 12.89 -7.56 -34.02
CA MET A 9 13.59 -8.48 -33.21
C MET A 9 13.62 -8.09 -31.77
N PHE A 10 13.86 -6.86 -31.57
CA PHE A 10 13.97 -6.35 -30.26
C PHE A 10 12.68 -6.61 -29.47
N PHE A 11 11.62 -6.47 -30.16
CA PHE A 11 10.34 -6.65 -29.52
C PHE A 11 10.14 -8.04 -28.99
N LEU A 12 10.60 -9.00 -29.72
CA LEU A 12 10.45 -10.37 -29.30
C LEU A 12 11.18 -10.67 -28.01
N ILE A 13 12.33 -10.14 -27.93
CA ILE A 13 13.13 -10.36 -26.76
C ILE A 13 12.41 -9.83 -25.55
N PHE A 14 11.79 -8.71 -25.71
CA PHE A 14 11.12 -8.11 -24.63
C PHE A 14 10.01 -9.01 -24.11
N LEU A 15 9.32 -9.59 -25.00
CA LEU A 15 8.25 -10.46 -24.63
C LEU A 15 8.72 -11.61 -23.79
N ALA A 16 9.80 -12.16 -24.20
CA ALA A 16 10.32 -13.26 -23.45
C ALA A 16 10.61 -12.86 -22.04
N GLY A 17 11.14 -11.71 -21.91
CA GLY A 17 11.49 -11.24 -20.61
C GLY A 17 10.29 -11.09 -19.71
N THR A 18 9.26 -10.62 -20.27
CA THR A 18 8.12 -10.41 -19.43
C THR A 18 7.51 -11.70 -19.00
N SER A 19 7.47 -12.60 -19.87
CA SER A 19 6.79 -13.79 -19.50
C SER A 19 7.40 -14.29 -18.22
N PHE A 20 8.63 -14.06 -18.04
CA PHE A 20 9.23 -14.51 -16.88
C PHE A 20 8.65 -13.81 -15.71
N ALA A 21 8.45 -12.62 -15.90
CA ALA A 21 8.00 -11.81 -14.87
C ALA A 21 6.95 -12.56 -14.15
N ALA A 22 6.36 -13.30 -14.76
CA ALA A 22 5.33 -14.01 -14.18
C ALA A 22 5.94 -14.52 -12.92
N GLY A 23 7.09 -14.32 -12.80
CA GLY A 23 7.74 -14.67 -11.63
C GLY A 23 6.81 -14.36 -10.54
N SER A 24 5.78 -13.97 -10.95
CA SER A 24 4.68 -13.91 -10.10
C SER A 24 4.80 -14.99 -9.08
N SER A 25 5.36 -15.97 -9.42
CA SER A 25 5.55 -16.97 -8.48
C SER A 25 5.93 -16.37 -7.17
N SER A 26 6.65 -15.39 -7.27
CA SER A 26 7.06 -14.75 -6.08
C SER A 26 5.86 -14.41 -5.26
N ASP A 27 4.80 -14.19 -5.88
CA ASP A 27 3.66 -13.83 -5.15
C ASP A 27 3.26 -14.88 -4.22
N SER A 28 3.39 -16.04 -4.67
CA SER A 28 2.93 -17.09 -3.84
C SER A 28 3.63 -17.00 -2.51
N GLY A 29 4.81 -16.56 -2.52
CA GLY A 29 5.53 -16.51 -1.28
C GLY A 29 5.01 -15.37 -0.45
N SER A 30 4.32 -14.51 -1.07
CA SER A 30 3.88 -13.38 -0.37
C SER A 30 2.77 -13.75 0.55
N THR A 31 3.11 -14.08 1.72
CA THR A 31 2.14 -14.34 2.72
C THR A 31 1.80 -13.05 3.39
N GLU A 32 2.35 -11.98 2.90
CA GLU A 32 2.15 -10.71 3.53
C GLU A 32 0.73 -10.20 3.31
N SER A 33 0.01 -9.95 4.37
CA SER A 33 -1.36 -9.48 4.26
C SER A 33 -1.43 -8.00 3.91
N HIS A 34 -2.63 -7.56 3.56
CA HIS A 34 -2.85 -6.13 3.31
C HIS A 34 -2.52 -5.32 4.56
N TYR A 35 -2.86 -5.86 5.71
CA TYR A 35 -2.57 -5.20 6.97
C TYR A 35 -1.07 -5.03 7.15
N ASP A 36 -0.30 -6.06 6.92
CA ASP A 36 1.15 -5.99 7.09
C ASP A 36 1.78 -4.99 6.12
N LYS A 37 1.29 -4.96 4.89
CA LYS A 37 1.79 -4.00 3.92
C LYS A 37 1.53 -2.58 4.39
N ALA A 38 0.34 -2.36 4.94
CA ALA A 38 -0.02 -1.04 5.43
C ALA A 38 0.86 -0.62 6.59
N VAL A 39 1.13 -1.53 7.52
CA VAL A 39 1.97 -1.20 8.67
C VAL A 39 3.37 -0.81 8.21
N LYS A 40 3.91 -1.51 7.21
CA LYS A 40 5.22 -1.15 6.68
C LYS A 40 5.21 0.23 6.06
N LEU A 41 4.15 0.56 5.34
CA LEU A 41 4.03 1.87 4.72
C LEU A 41 3.95 2.97 5.77
N ILE A 42 3.23 2.70 6.85
CA ILE A 42 3.12 3.68 7.94
C ILE A 42 4.48 3.91 8.61
N LYS A 43 5.22 2.85 8.83
CA LYS A 43 6.56 3.00 9.40
C LYS A 43 7.45 3.81 8.49
N ALA A 44 7.38 3.56 7.19
CA ALA A 44 8.17 4.32 6.24
C ALA A 44 7.74 5.78 6.21
N ALA A 45 6.44 6.04 6.31
CA ALA A 45 5.94 7.40 6.33
C ALA A 45 6.43 8.14 7.56
N LYS A 46 6.43 7.49 8.70
CA LYS A 46 6.92 8.12 9.93
C LYS A 46 8.39 8.50 9.81
N LYS A 47 9.19 7.65 9.18
CA LYS A 47 10.59 7.97 8.98
C LYS A 47 10.76 9.17 8.07
N LEU A 48 9.93 9.24 7.03
CA LEU A 48 9.99 10.37 6.11
C LEU A 48 9.61 11.67 6.82
N GLU A 49 8.62 11.59 7.70
CA GLU A 49 8.23 12.77 8.47
C GLU A 49 9.39 13.27 9.33
N LYS A 50 10.09 12.36 9.96
CA LYS A 50 11.23 12.75 10.81
C LYS A 50 12.30 13.44 10.00
N LYS A 51 12.41 13.12 8.72
CA LYS A 51 13.39 13.76 7.85
C LYS A 51 12.86 15.02 7.21
N GLY A 52 11.66 15.43 7.55
CA GLY A 52 11.08 16.63 7.00
C GLY A 52 10.49 16.43 5.60
N LYS A 53 10.40 15.19 5.14
CA LYS A 53 9.88 14.92 3.80
C LYS A 53 8.38 14.68 3.88
N THR A 54 7.66 15.71 4.21
CA THR A 54 6.24 15.62 4.50
C THR A 54 5.39 15.11 3.33
N GLU A 55 5.64 15.61 2.14
CA GLU A 55 4.83 15.19 1.01
C GLU A 55 4.99 13.72 0.68
N LYS A 56 6.21 13.24 0.76
CA LYS A 56 6.46 11.83 0.51
C LYS A 56 5.81 10.98 1.59
N ALA A 57 5.83 11.46 2.81
CA ALA A 57 5.20 10.75 3.91
C ALA A 57 3.70 10.64 3.67
N ILE A 58 3.07 11.72 3.26
CA ILE A 58 1.64 11.70 3.01
C ILE A 58 1.28 10.67 1.95
N LYS A 59 2.07 10.57 0.89
CA LYS A 59 1.80 9.58 -0.13
C LYS A 59 1.87 8.15 0.41
N ARG A 60 2.80 7.91 1.33
CA ARG A 60 2.89 6.59 1.94
C ARG A 60 1.67 6.32 2.81
N TYR A 61 1.22 7.34 3.54
CA TYR A 61 0.01 7.17 4.35
C TYR A 61 -1.20 6.90 3.45
N GLU A 62 -1.29 7.57 2.32
CA GLU A 62 -2.40 7.33 1.40
C GLU A 62 -2.40 5.91 0.89
N ARG A 63 -1.23 5.38 0.58
CA ARG A 63 -1.14 4.00 0.13
C ARG A 63 -1.50 3.04 1.26
N ALA A 64 -1.08 3.36 2.46
CA ALA A 64 -1.41 2.52 3.61
C ALA A 64 -2.92 2.45 3.81
N ILE A 65 -3.59 3.57 3.64
CA ILE A 65 -5.05 3.62 3.80
C ILE A 65 -5.71 2.64 2.83
N LYS A 66 -5.25 2.59 1.59
CA LYS A 66 -5.85 1.69 0.61
C LYS A 66 -5.75 0.23 1.05
N PHE A 67 -4.59 -0.15 1.58
CA PHE A 67 -4.43 -1.51 2.07
C PHE A 67 -5.27 -1.76 3.31
N LEU A 68 -5.36 -0.77 4.19
CA LEU A 68 -6.14 -0.93 5.42
C LEU A 68 -7.63 -1.05 5.12
N VAL A 69 -8.11 -0.32 4.11
CA VAL A 69 -9.50 -0.44 3.72
C VAL A 69 -9.78 -1.84 3.22
N LYS A 70 -8.87 -2.40 2.42
CA LYS A 70 -9.04 -3.77 1.95
C LYS A 70 -9.01 -4.74 3.10
N SER A 71 -8.10 -4.55 4.03
CA SER A 71 -7.99 -5.41 5.19
C SER A 71 -9.27 -5.37 6.02
N ASN A 72 -9.81 -4.18 6.18
CA ASN A 72 -11.03 -4.01 6.96
C ASN A 72 -12.23 -4.67 6.29
N LYS A 73 -12.25 -4.71 4.97
CA LYS A 73 -13.33 -5.39 4.25
C LYS A 73 -13.23 -6.90 4.41
N MET A 74 -12.02 -7.40 4.38
CA MET A 74 -11.81 -8.83 4.49
C MET A 74 -12.03 -9.35 5.89
N LYS A 75 -11.58 -8.60 6.87
CA LYS A 75 -11.75 -8.97 8.28
C LYS A 75 -12.22 -7.74 9.04
N PRO A 76 -13.51 -7.50 9.07
CA PRO A 76 -14.02 -6.30 9.72
C PRO A 76 -13.96 -6.38 11.24
N ASN A 77 -14.16 -5.25 11.86
CA ASN A 77 -14.24 -5.15 13.32
C ASN A 77 -12.96 -5.51 14.06
N LYS A 78 -11.82 -5.18 13.45
CA LYS A 78 -10.56 -5.35 14.15
C LYS A 78 -10.07 -3.97 14.60
N ALA A 79 -9.97 -3.82 15.91
CA ALA A 79 -9.59 -2.53 16.48
C ALA A 79 -8.24 -2.04 15.95
N ASP A 80 -7.28 -2.96 15.76
CA ASP A 80 -5.98 -2.58 15.24
C ASP A 80 -6.08 -1.92 13.88
N THR A 81 -6.87 -2.52 12.99
CA THR A 81 -7.03 -1.99 11.64
C THR A 81 -7.68 -0.62 11.69
N LEU A 82 -8.70 -0.48 12.50
CA LEU A 82 -9.40 0.79 12.62
C LEU A 82 -8.52 1.87 13.24
N ASN A 83 -7.69 1.51 14.19
CA ASN A 83 -6.76 2.46 14.77
C ASN A 83 -5.74 2.95 13.76
N TYR A 84 -5.20 2.07 12.95
CA TYR A 84 -4.27 2.48 11.91
C TYR A 84 -4.97 3.31 10.84
N LEU A 85 -6.22 2.96 10.50
CA LEU A 85 -7.00 3.75 9.56
C LEU A 85 -7.18 5.17 10.09
N GLY A 86 -7.53 5.27 11.37
CA GLY A 86 -7.69 6.58 11.98
C GLY A 86 -6.40 7.39 11.94
N PHE A 87 -5.31 6.74 12.30
CA PHE A 87 -4.02 7.40 12.33
C PHE A 87 -3.60 7.88 10.94
N ALA A 88 -3.61 6.99 9.97
CA ALA A 88 -3.15 7.35 8.63
C ALA A 88 -4.06 8.38 7.97
N THR A 89 -5.37 8.25 8.18
CA THR A 89 -6.32 9.17 7.60
C THR A 89 -6.11 10.58 8.13
N ARG A 90 -5.84 10.71 9.43
CA ARG A 90 -5.54 12.01 10.01
C ARG A 90 -4.27 12.59 9.41
N LYS A 91 -3.27 11.75 9.17
CA LYS A 91 -2.01 12.23 8.61
C LYS A 91 -2.18 12.81 7.21
N THR A 92 -3.21 12.41 6.50
CA THR A 92 -3.47 12.98 5.18
C THR A 92 -4.32 14.24 5.27
N GLY A 93 -4.68 14.66 6.47
CA GLY A 93 -5.45 15.89 6.65
C GLY A 93 -6.94 15.69 6.83
N ASP A 94 -7.41 14.47 6.75
CA ASP A 94 -8.84 14.18 6.87
C ASP A 94 -9.15 13.84 8.33
N PHE A 95 -9.26 14.87 9.14
CA PHE A 95 -9.45 14.68 10.58
C PHE A 95 -10.81 14.10 10.91
N GLU A 96 -11.81 14.46 10.17
CA GLU A 96 -13.15 13.99 10.43
C GLU A 96 -13.27 12.48 10.27
N ASN A 97 -12.84 11.95 9.14
CA ASN A 97 -12.91 10.52 8.93
C ASN A 97 -11.91 9.78 9.82
N GLY A 98 -10.78 10.40 10.11
CA GLY A 98 -9.83 9.80 11.03
C GLY A 98 -10.46 9.58 12.39
N GLU A 99 -11.20 10.55 12.86
CA GLU A 99 -11.86 10.43 14.15
C GLU A 99 -12.93 9.34 14.13
N LYS A 100 -13.67 9.26 13.03
CA LYS A 100 -14.69 8.22 12.92
C LYS A 100 -14.08 6.83 13.05
N TYR A 101 -12.95 6.61 12.43
CA TYR A 101 -12.27 5.32 12.52
C TYR A 101 -11.84 5.04 13.97
N TYR A 102 -11.29 6.04 14.65
CA TYR A 102 -10.88 5.86 16.03
C TYR A 102 -12.07 5.52 16.92
N LEU A 103 -13.17 6.19 16.71
CA LEU A 103 -14.34 5.93 17.52
C LEU A 103 -14.87 4.52 17.29
N GLN A 104 -14.82 4.05 16.04
CA GLN A 104 -15.20 2.69 15.74
C GLN A 104 -14.28 1.70 16.47
N GLY A 105 -13.00 1.96 16.46
CA GLY A 105 -12.06 1.10 17.15
C GLY A 105 -12.28 1.08 18.64
N LEU A 106 -12.57 2.22 19.23
CA LEU A 106 -12.85 2.30 20.65
C LEU A 106 -14.11 1.54 21.04
N ALA A 107 -15.08 1.52 20.15
CA ALA A 107 -16.31 0.80 20.43
C ALA A 107 -16.06 -0.71 20.49
N ILE A 108 -15.03 -1.17 19.82
CA ILE A 108 -14.69 -2.59 19.83
C ILE A 108 -13.81 -2.93 21.03
N GLU A 109 -12.79 -2.11 21.26
CA GLU A 109 -11.86 -2.34 22.37
C GLU A 109 -11.63 -1.03 23.10
N PRO A 110 -12.49 -0.74 24.02
CA PRO A 110 -12.29 0.44 24.81
C PRO A 110 -11.14 0.27 25.78
#